data_55393a210973c8fa97b10af9d1fecee0
#
_entry.id   55393a210973c8fa97b10af9d1fecee0
#
_cell.length_a   1.000
_cell.length_b   1.000
_cell.length_c   1.000
_cell.angle_alpha   90.00
_cell.angle_beta   90.00
_cell.angle_gamma   90.00
#
_symmetry.space_group_name_H-M   'P 1'
#
loop_
_entity.id
_entity.type
_entity.pdbx_description
1 polymer ?
#
loop_
_entity_poly.entity_id
_entity_poly.type
_entity_poly.pdbx_seq_one_letter_code
_entity_poly.pdbx_strand_id
1 'polypeptide(L)'
;LFAGGFLFVMKYMEVEMKYNQIGRSMIEMLGVLAIIAVLSVGGIAGYSKAMQIWKINQSLKEYSSLVFGMLEHIDEIHRIEQEKNAQYGLVAMAEALNLIPQQWDCGEKVRECTDKQGNTIRIFGRNNRLVIDFYLGGYTWTGKNSVISQNFNPKLCEEIAAKIFQPLHSMMYTGYIVEQNLYGDAFCGKNIPCIKDVSLSTINQLCNACTEDNSGCALVL
;
A
#
# COMPACT_ATOMS: atom_id res chain seq x y z
N LEU A 1 -19.38 16.09 -6.02
CA LEU A 1 -19.63 17.42 -5.39
C LEU A 1 -18.69 18.51 -5.94
N PHE A 2 -17.49 18.21 -6.39
CA PHE A 2 -16.53 19.21 -6.93
C PHE A 2 -16.78 19.58 -8.41
N ALA A 3 -17.38 18.72 -9.21
CA ALA A 3 -17.69 19.02 -10.62
C ALA A 3 -18.78 20.08 -10.78
N GLY A 4 -19.71 20.19 -9.82
CA GLY A 4 -20.79 21.19 -9.85
C GLY A 4 -20.30 22.63 -9.58
N GLY A 5 -19.28 22.81 -8.76
CA GLY A 5 -18.72 24.12 -8.44
C GLY A 5 -17.94 24.74 -9.61
N PHE A 6 -17.23 23.89 -10.39
CA PHE A 6 -16.47 24.36 -11.54
C PHE A 6 -17.38 24.81 -12.71
N LEU A 7 -18.47 24.08 -12.95
CA LEU A 7 -19.49 24.45 -13.93
C LEU A 7 -20.24 25.75 -13.55
N PHE A 8 -20.46 25.97 -12.24
CA PHE A 8 -21.13 27.18 -11.75
C PHE A 8 -20.24 28.43 -11.92
N VAL A 9 -18.93 28.31 -11.63
CA VAL A 9 -17.97 29.41 -11.82
C VAL A 9 -17.80 29.73 -13.30
N MET A 10 -17.76 28.74 -14.20
CA MET A 10 -17.72 28.96 -15.65
C MET A 10 -18.98 29.67 -16.17
N LYS A 11 -20.14 29.28 -15.67
CA LYS A 11 -21.42 29.88 -16.07
C LYS A 11 -21.57 31.32 -15.54
N TYR A 12 -21.03 31.61 -14.36
CA TYR A 12 -21.02 32.97 -13.82
C TYR A 12 -20.08 33.90 -14.59
N MET A 13 -18.93 33.41 -15.03
CA MET A 13 -17.99 34.15 -15.88
C MET A 13 -18.56 34.41 -17.29
N GLU A 14 -19.36 33.50 -17.84
CA GLU A 14 -20.02 33.71 -19.14
C GLU A 14 -21.11 34.81 -19.09
N VAL A 15 -21.80 34.95 -17.97
CA VAL A 15 -22.81 35.98 -17.74
C VAL A 15 -22.18 37.36 -17.56
N GLU A 16 -21.05 37.50 -16.86
CA GLU A 16 -20.36 38.79 -16.72
C GLU A 16 -19.64 39.22 -17.98
N MET A 17 -19.17 38.29 -18.82
CA MET A 17 -18.55 38.65 -20.12
C MET A 17 -19.52 39.26 -21.12
N LYS A 18 -20.84 39.01 -21.00
CA LYS A 18 -21.85 39.60 -21.85
C LYS A 18 -22.19 41.07 -21.52
N TYR A 19 -21.86 41.55 -20.32
CA TYR A 19 -22.28 42.88 -19.88
C TYR A 19 -21.22 43.98 -20.03
N ASN A 20 -19.97 43.65 -20.37
CA ASN A 20 -18.87 44.63 -20.47
C ASN A 20 -18.00 44.42 -21.71
N GLN A 21 -18.59 44.57 -22.90
CA GLN A 21 -17.86 44.58 -24.16
C GLN A 21 -17.34 45.97 -24.49
N ILE A 22 -16.65 46.63 -23.58
CA ILE A 22 -15.88 47.84 -23.90
C ILE A 22 -14.41 47.57 -23.52
N GLY A 23 -13.60 47.17 -24.53
CA GLY A 23 -12.16 47.45 -24.57
C GLY A 23 -11.27 46.79 -23.50
N ARG A 24 -11.48 45.52 -23.11
CA ARG A 24 -10.44 44.78 -22.43
C ARG A 24 -9.30 44.46 -23.40
N SER A 25 -8.13 45.02 -23.13
CA SER A 25 -6.93 44.81 -23.94
C SER A 25 -6.63 43.30 -24.03
N MET A 26 -6.22 42.80 -25.22
CA MET A 26 -5.77 41.42 -25.41
C MET A 26 -4.74 40.97 -24.37
N ILE A 27 -3.91 41.92 -23.87
CA ILE A 27 -2.92 41.70 -22.83
C ILE A 27 -3.54 41.32 -21.48
N GLU A 28 -4.69 41.95 -21.12
CA GLU A 28 -5.38 41.62 -19.86
C GLU A 28 -5.98 40.23 -19.91
N MET A 29 -6.57 39.82 -21.06
CA MET A 29 -7.09 38.48 -21.25
C MET A 29 -5.96 37.43 -21.21
N LEU A 30 -4.81 37.69 -21.83
CA LEU A 30 -3.65 36.80 -21.76
C LEU A 30 -3.10 36.69 -20.34
N GLY A 31 -3.08 37.79 -19.58
CA GLY A 31 -2.66 37.80 -18.17
C GLY A 31 -3.57 36.91 -17.30
N VAL A 32 -4.89 37.03 -17.44
CA VAL A 32 -5.86 36.20 -16.71
C VAL A 32 -5.74 34.73 -17.08
N LEU A 33 -5.59 34.42 -18.37
CA LEU A 33 -5.40 33.03 -18.84
C LEU A 33 -4.10 32.41 -18.28
N ALA A 34 -3.02 33.19 -18.23
CA ALA A 34 -1.75 32.76 -17.66
C ALA A 34 -1.87 32.41 -16.16
N ILE A 35 -2.59 33.24 -15.39
CA ILE A 35 -2.82 33.01 -13.96
C ILE A 35 -3.68 31.74 -13.76
N ILE A 36 -4.77 31.59 -14.54
CA ILE A 36 -5.64 30.40 -14.47
C ILE A 36 -4.84 29.15 -14.82
N ALA A 37 -3.98 29.19 -15.84
CA ALA A 37 -3.16 28.05 -16.23
C ALA A 37 -2.21 27.63 -15.10
N VAL A 38 -1.51 28.56 -14.46
CA VAL A 38 -0.60 28.27 -13.34
C VAL A 38 -1.36 27.71 -12.13
N LEU A 39 -2.50 28.30 -11.77
CA LEU A 39 -3.32 27.84 -10.65
C LEU A 39 -3.91 26.45 -10.93
N SER A 40 -4.32 26.16 -12.18
CA SER A 40 -4.84 24.85 -12.56
C SER A 40 -3.78 23.75 -12.46
N VAL A 41 -2.57 24.00 -12.98
CA VAL A 41 -1.45 23.04 -12.88
C VAL A 41 -1.06 22.79 -11.42
N GLY A 42 -0.92 23.86 -10.62
CA GLY A 42 -0.62 23.75 -9.20
C GLY A 42 -1.69 23.01 -8.39
N GLY A 43 -2.96 23.28 -8.70
CA GLY A 43 -4.10 22.61 -8.08
C GLY A 43 -4.14 21.10 -8.39
N ILE A 44 -3.90 20.71 -9.63
CA ILE A 44 -3.87 19.29 -10.05
C ILE A 44 -2.70 18.56 -9.38
N ALA A 45 -1.51 19.16 -9.36
CA ALA A 45 -0.34 18.55 -8.74
C ALA A 45 -0.53 18.36 -7.21
N GLY A 46 -1.07 19.38 -6.53
CA GLY A 46 -1.39 19.29 -5.11
C GLY A 46 -2.44 18.23 -4.79
N TYR A 47 -3.50 18.16 -5.59
CA TYR A 47 -4.55 17.15 -5.45
C TYR A 47 -4.01 15.73 -5.66
N SER A 48 -3.20 15.51 -6.70
CA SER A 48 -2.59 14.22 -6.99
C SER A 48 -1.74 13.73 -5.82
N LYS A 49 -0.89 14.59 -5.26
CA LYS A 49 -0.06 14.27 -4.09
C LYS A 49 -0.90 13.94 -2.85
N ALA A 50 -1.93 14.74 -2.57
CA ALA A 50 -2.84 14.50 -1.46
C ALA A 50 -3.57 13.17 -1.60
N MET A 51 -4.02 12.83 -2.81
CA MET A 51 -4.69 11.57 -3.11
C MET A 51 -3.76 10.36 -2.94
N GLN A 52 -2.48 10.46 -3.32
CA GLN A 52 -1.50 9.41 -3.09
C GLN A 52 -1.28 9.16 -1.59
N ILE A 53 -1.10 10.21 -0.80
CA ILE A 53 -0.95 10.10 0.66
C ILE A 53 -2.20 9.48 1.29
N TRP A 54 -3.38 9.89 0.85
CA TRP A 54 -4.64 9.33 1.35
C TRP A 54 -4.76 7.83 1.05
N LYS A 55 -4.43 7.39 -0.17
CA LYS A 55 -4.42 5.96 -0.55
C LYS A 55 -3.45 5.15 0.32
N ILE A 56 -2.23 5.63 0.52
CA ILE A 56 -1.22 4.98 1.37
C ILE A 56 -1.75 4.83 2.80
N ASN A 57 -2.29 5.89 3.38
CA ASN A 57 -2.82 5.86 4.74
C ASN A 57 -4.03 4.91 4.87
N GLN A 58 -4.87 4.83 3.84
CA GLN A 58 -5.99 3.89 3.83
C GLN A 58 -5.48 2.45 3.80
N SER A 59 -4.60 2.09 2.86
CA SER A 59 -4.02 0.74 2.79
C SER A 59 -3.31 0.39 4.10
N LEU A 60 -2.52 1.30 4.67
CA LEU A 60 -1.82 1.07 5.92
C LEU A 60 -2.78 0.78 7.08
N LYS A 61 -3.89 1.51 7.19
CA LYS A 61 -4.92 1.27 8.21
C LYS A 61 -5.57 -0.11 8.04
N GLU A 62 -5.91 -0.48 6.80
CA GLU A 62 -6.52 -1.77 6.48
C GLU A 62 -5.55 -2.93 6.80
N TYR A 63 -4.27 -2.80 6.41
CA TYR A 63 -3.25 -3.82 6.68
C TYR A 63 -2.92 -3.93 8.16
N SER A 64 -2.85 -2.81 8.89
CA SER A 64 -2.66 -2.83 10.34
C SER A 64 -3.82 -3.55 11.03
N SER A 65 -5.07 -3.24 10.65
CA SER A 65 -6.25 -3.91 11.20
C SER A 65 -6.23 -5.42 10.96
N LEU A 66 -5.86 -5.84 9.74
CA LEU A 66 -5.71 -7.26 9.40
C LEU A 66 -4.62 -7.93 10.25
N VAL A 67 -3.40 -7.36 10.27
CA VAL A 67 -2.27 -7.95 10.97
C VAL A 67 -2.55 -8.09 12.47
N PHE A 68 -2.97 -7.00 13.12
CA PHE A 68 -3.24 -7.03 14.56
C PHE A 68 -4.44 -7.91 14.89
N GLY A 69 -5.51 -7.89 14.09
CA GLY A 69 -6.65 -8.76 14.31
C GLY A 69 -6.30 -10.24 14.14
N MET A 70 -5.45 -10.62 13.17
CA MET A 70 -4.98 -11.99 13.04
C MET A 70 -4.05 -12.41 14.19
N LEU A 71 -3.24 -11.48 14.73
CA LEU A 71 -2.38 -11.75 15.88
C LEU A 71 -3.17 -11.99 17.18
N GLU A 72 -4.34 -11.36 17.35
CA GLU A 72 -5.24 -11.65 18.48
C GLU A 72 -5.73 -13.12 18.50
N HIS A 73 -5.74 -13.77 17.34
CA HIS A 73 -6.13 -15.18 17.17
C HIS A 73 -4.98 -16.14 16.92
N ILE A 74 -3.75 -15.73 17.26
CA ILE A 74 -2.54 -16.51 16.96
C ILE A 74 -2.54 -17.90 17.60
N ASP A 75 -3.13 -18.06 18.79
CA ASP A 75 -3.23 -19.34 19.49
C ASP A 75 -4.14 -20.33 18.75
N GLU A 76 -5.17 -19.83 18.08
CA GLU A 76 -6.06 -20.66 17.25
C GLU A 76 -5.32 -21.13 15.99
N ILE A 77 -4.56 -20.25 15.38
CA ILE A 77 -3.73 -20.54 14.20
C ILE A 77 -2.68 -21.58 14.54
N HIS A 78 -2.04 -21.49 15.72
CA HIS A 78 -1.05 -22.46 16.19
C HIS A 78 -1.63 -23.85 16.47
N ARG A 79 -2.94 -23.97 16.76
CA ARG A 79 -3.60 -25.27 17.00
C ARG A 79 -3.99 -26.00 15.73
N ILE A 80 -3.98 -25.35 14.58
CA ILE A 80 -4.30 -26.01 13.31
C ILE A 80 -3.18 -26.98 12.98
N GLU A 81 -3.49 -28.29 12.98
CA GLU A 81 -2.55 -29.32 12.56
C GLU A 81 -2.12 -29.12 11.11
N GLN A 82 -0.83 -29.25 10.85
CA GLN A 82 -0.27 -28.99 9.54
C GLN A 82 0.71 -30.09 9.14
N GLU A 83 0.65 -30.45 7.87
CA GLU A 83 1.76 -31.16 7.24
C GLU A 83 2.98 -30.23 7.19
N LYS A 84 4.18 -30.79 7.39
CA LYS A 84 5.44 -30.04 7.36
C LYS A 84 5.57 -29.29 6.03
N ASN A 85 5.79 -27.99 6.12
CA ASN A 85 5.91 -27.06 4.98
C ASN A 85 4.62 -26.86 4.14
N ALA A 86 3.50 -27.49 4.46
CA ALA A 86 2.23 -27.17 3.82
C ALA A 86 1.79 -25.73 4.13
N GLN A 87 1.15 -25.09 3.16
CA GLN A 87 0.53 -23.79 3.32
C GLN A 87 -0.99 -23.96 3.35
N TYR A 88 -1.63 -23.52 4.41
CA TYR A 88 -3.10 -23.53 4.51
C TYR A 88 -3.62 -22.08 4.53
N GLY A 89 -4.69 -21.85 3.77
CA GLY A 89 -5.27 -20.52 3.63
C GLY A 89 -6.01 -20.07 4.87
N LEU A 90 -5.87 -18.80 5.21
CA LEU A 90 -6.53 -18.16 6.35
C LEU A 90 -7.49 -17.04 5.93
N VAL A 91 -7.78 -16.88 4.64
CA VAL A 91 -8.71 -15.86 4.14
C VAL A 91 -10.10 -16.05 4.75
N ALA A 92 -10.64 -17.28 4.75
CA ALA A 92 -11.95 -17.55 5.34
C ALA A 92 -12.02 -17.23 6.85
N MET A 93 -10.93 -17.44 7.59
CA MET A 93 -10.83 -17.04 9.00
C MET A 93 -10.84 -15.52 9.12
N ALA A 94 -10.06 -14.82 8.32
CA ALA A 94 -10.00 -13.35 8.32
C ALA A 94 -11.35 -12.72 7.93
N GLU A 95 -12.10 -13.34 6.99
CA GLU A 95 -13.46 -12.93 6.64
C GLU A 95 -14.43 -13.12 7.79
N ALA A 96 -14.41 -14.29 8.44
CA ALA A 96 -15.26 -14.59 9.61
C ALA A 96 -15.03 -13.64 10.78
N LEU A 97 -13.80 -13.15 10.93
CA LEU A 97 -13.40 -12.14 11.92
C LEU A 97 -13.69 -10.69 11.48
N ASN A 98 -14.25 -10.48 10.28
CA ASN A 98 -14.48 -9.16 9.68
C ASN A 98 -13.19 -8.31 9.54
N LEU A 99 -12.07 -8.95 9.31
CA LEU A 99 -10.77 -8.30 9.11
C LEU A 99 -10.50 -7.97 7.65
N ILE A 100 -11.26 -8.56 6.72
CA ILE A 100 -11.17 -8.27 5.28
C ILE A 100 -12.12 -7.11 4.95
N PRO A 101 -11.60 -5.97 4.45
CA PRO A 101 -12.44 -4.88 4.01
C PRO A 101 -13.34 -5.29 2.83
N GLN A 102 -14.58 -4.81 2.80
CA GLN A 102 -15.57 -5.15 1.76
C GLN A 102 -15.13 -4.81 0.34
N GLN A 103 -14.21 -3.86 0.18
CA GLN A 103 -13.69 -3.45 -1.12
C GLN A 103 -12.54 -4.32 -1.63
N TRP A 104 -12.08 -5.31 -0.86
CA TRP A 104 -11.07 -6.26 -1.30
C TRP A 104 -11.72 -7.39 -2.11
N ASP A 105 -11.03 -7.86 -3.12
CA ASP A 105 -11.45 -9.01 -3.93
C ASP A 105 -10.62 -10.23 -3.56
N CYS A 106 -11.22 -11.17 -2.85
CA CYS A 106 -10.61 -12.47 -2.51
C CYS A 106 -11.07 -13.56 -3.48
N GLY A 107 -12.22 -13.40 -4.15
CA GLY A 107 -12.79 -14.38 -5.05
C GLY A 107 -12.93 -15.76 -4.38
N GLU A 108 -12.57 -16.82 -5.12
CA GLU A 108 -12.52 -18.22 -4.59
C GLU A 108 -11.15 -18.57 -4.00
N LYS A 109 -10.27 -17.60 -3.82
CA LYS A 109 -8.90 -17.80 -3.37
C LYS A 109 -8.86 -17.99 -1.86
N VAL A 110 -8.29 -19.09 -1.41
CA VAL A 110 -8.22 -19.43 0.02
C VAL A 110 -7.07 -18.77 0.77
N ARG A 111 -6.12 -18.15 0.05
CA ARG A 111 -4.88 -17.63 0.61
C ARG A 111 -4.56 -16.19 0.25
N GLU A 112 -5.29 -15.55 -0.65
CA GLU A 112 -4.95 -14.21 -1.13
C GLU A 112 -6.17 -13.38 -1.45
N CYS A 113 -6.04 -12.08 -1.24
CA CYS A 113 -6.99 -11.05 -1.63
C CYS A 113 -6.26 -9.95 -2.39
N THR A 114 -6.99 -9.21 -3.22
CA THR A 114 -6.49 -8.01 -3.90
C THR A 114 -7.21 -6.79 -3.33
N ASP A 115 -6.45 -5.79 -2.89
CA ASP A 115 -7.04 -4.54 -2.40
C ASP A 115 -7.47 -3.63 -3.55
N LYS A 116 -8.13 -2.51 -3.20
CA LYS A 116 -8.62 -1.53 -4.18
C LYS A 116 -7.49 -0.83 -4.96
N GLN A 117 -6.26 -0.84 -4.46
CA GLN A 117 -5.09 -0.26 -5.08
C GLN A 117 -4.35 -1.23 -6.02
N GLY A 118 -4.79 -2.49 -6.06
CA GLY A 118 -4.19 -3.56 -6.86
C GLY A 118 -3.04 -4.28 -6.16
N ASN A 119 -2.88 -4.09 -4.84
CA ASN A 119 -1.92 -4.86 -4.06
C ASN A 119 -2.50 -6.25 -3.75
N THR A 120 -1.67 -7.29 -3.79
CA THR A 120 -2.09 -8.63 -3.38
C THR A 120 -1.58 -8.93 -1.98
N ILE A 121 -2.49 -9.32 -1.11
CA ILE A 121 -2.23 -9.69 0.27
C ILE A 121 -2.50 -11.20 0.40
N ARG A 122 -1.47 -11.97 0.80
CA ARG A 122 -1.61 -13.40 1.06
C ARG A 122 -1.64 -13.63 2.55
N ILE A 123 -2.60 -14.43 3.00
CA ILE A 123 -2.84 -14.72 4.42
C ILE A 123 -2.91 -16.25 4.56
N PHE A 124 -1.89 -16.82 5.18
CA PHE A 124 -1.80 -18.26 5.31
C PHE A 124 -0.97 -18.68 6.52
N GLY A 125 -1.15 -19.92 6.95
CA GLY A 125 -0.31 -20.55 7.95
C GLY A 125 0.73 -21.46 7.31
N ARG A 126 1.92 -21.51 7.89
CA ARG A 126 3.01 -22.40 7.51
C ARG A 126 3.89 -22.72 8.71
N ASN A 127 4.15 -24.00 8.96
CA ASN A 127 4.96 -24.46 10.11
C ASN A 127 4.46 -23.91 11.46
N ASN A 128 3.16 -23.93 11.69
CA ASN A 128 2.48 -23.39 12.88
C ASN A 128 2.73 -21.88 13.10
N ARG A 129 2.92 -21.13 12.04
CA ARG A 129 3.10 -19.67 12.09
C ARG A 129 2.13 -18.99 11.14
N LEU A 130 1.65 -17.84 11.55
CA LEU A 130 0.96 -16.92 10.66
C LEU A 130 1.97 -16.32 9.68
N VAL A 131 1.61 -16.26 8.41
CA VAL A 131 2.38 -15.58 7.37
C VAL A 131 1.46 -14.63 6.62
N ILE A 132 1.88 -13.40 6.49
CA ILE A 132 1.18 -12.38 5.70
C ILE A 132 2.18 -11.77 4.72
N ASP A 133 1.94 -12.01 3.42
CA ASP A 133 2.75 -11.46 2.35
C ASP A 133 2.02 -10.26 1.73
N PHE A 134 2.73 -9.15 1.55
CA PHE A 134 2.26 -7.96 0.85
C PHE A 134 3.01 -7.82 -0.48
N TYR A 135 2.34 -8.08 -1.59
CA TYR A 135 2.84 -7.83 -2.95
C TYR A 135 2.28 -6.49 -3.43
N LEU A 136 3.06 -5.45 -3.23
CA LEU A 136 2.66 -4.07 -3.57
C LEU A 136 2.66 -3.88 -5.08
N GLY A 137 1.48 -3.46 -5.63
CA GLY A 137 1.25 -3.41 -7.07
C GLY A 137 0.86 -4.73 -7.71
N GLY A 138 0.60 -5.76 -6.88
CA GLY A 138 0.26 -7.11 -7.33
C GLY A 138 1.46 -7.93 -7.78
N TYR A 139 1.21 -9.16 -8.21
CA TYR A 139 2.27 -10.03 -8.73
C TYR A 139 1.77 -10.90 -9.88
N THR A 140 2.70 -11.35 -10.72
CA THR A 140 2.43 -12.31 -11.79
C THR A 140 3.44 -13.46 -11.70
N TRP A 141 2.96 -14.70 -11.73
CA TRP A 141 3.79 -15.89 -11.81
C TRP A 141 4.38 -16.03 -13.22
N THR A 142 5.70 -16.10 -13.33
CA THR A 142 6.40 -16.27 -14.62
C THR A 142 6.77 -17.71 -14.93
N GLY A 143 6.27 -18.67 -14.16
CA GLY A 143 6.48 -20.11 -14.37
C GLY A 143 7.83 -20.67 -13.91
N LYS A 144 8.72 -19.85 -13.35
CA LYS A 144 10.06 -20.24 -12.83
C LYS A 144 10.29 -19.87 -11.37
N ASN A 145 9.25 -19.91 -10.54
CA ASN A 145 9.29 -19.42 -9.14
C ASN A 145 9.66 -17.95 -9.01
N SER A 146 9.53 -17.15 -10.05
CA SER A 146 9.73 -15.71 -10.00
C SER A 146 8.40 -14.98 -10.04
N VAL A 147 8.32 -13.97 -9.21
CA VAL A 147 7.18 -13.06 -9.08
C VAL A 147 7.64 -11.71 -9.58
N ILE A 148 6.90 -11.13 -10.54
CA ILE A 148 7.17 -9.79 -11.03
C ILE A 148 6.09 -8.87 -10.49
N SER A 149 6.50 -7.81 -9.79
CA SER A 149 5.63 -6.71 -9.39
C SER A 149 5.77 -5.58 -10.42
N GLN A 150 4.67 -5.20 -11.08
CA GLN A 150 4.70 -4.19 -12.14
C GLN A 150 4.55 -2.75 -11.63
N ASN A 151 3.93 -2.56 -10.46
CA ASN A 151 3.57 -1.24 -9.92
C ASN A 151 3.96 -1.11 -8.45
N PHE A 152 5.15 -1.58 -8.08
CA PHE A 152 5.60 -1.52 -6.70
C PHE A 152 5.60 -0.08 -6.18
N ASN A 153 5.06 0.11 -4.97
CA ASN A 153 4.98 1.40 -4.32
C ASN A 153 6.01 1.48 -3.18
N PRO A 154 7.19 2.09 -3.39
CA PRO A 154 8.23 2.20 -2.37
C PRO A 154 7.76 2.93 -1.11
N LYS A 155 6.90 3.95 -1.26
CA LYS A 155 6.41 4.71 -0.10
C LYS A 155 5.48 3.89 0.77
N LEU A 156 4.60 3.08 0.20
CA LEU A 156 3.77 2.16 0.96
C LEU A 156 4.63 1.08 1.64
N CYS A 157 5.66 0.57 0.97
CA CYS A 157 6.64 -0.35 1.56
C CYS A 157 7.30 0.24 2.81
N GLU A 158 7.81 1.47 2.73
CA GLU A 158 8.40 2.19 3.87
C GLU A 158 7.44 2.31 5.05
N GLU A 159 6.19 2.69 4.78
CA GLU A 159 5.18 2.88 5.81
C GLU A 159 4.79 1.55 6.48
N ILE A 160 4.66 0.44 5.73
CA ILE A 160 4.40 -0.91 6.27
C ILE A 160 5.58 -1.35 7.14
N ALA A 161 6.80 -1.23 6.64
CA ALA A 161 8.00 -1.62 7.38
C ALA A 161 8.14 -0.85 8.70
N ALA A 162 7.95 0.48 8.68
CA ALA A 162 8.12 1.34 9.85
C ALA A 162 6.94 1.27 10.83
N LYS A 163 5.70 1.10 10.36
CA LYS A 163 4.50 1.21 11.21
C LYS A 163 3.84 -0.12 11.55
N ILE A 164 4.16 -1.18 10.82
CA ILE A 164 3.65 -2.52 11.11
C ILE A 164 4.79 -3.43 11.56
N PHE A 165 5.84 -3.61 10.76
CA PHE A 165 6.89 -4.57 11.06
C PHE A 165 7.74 -4.16 12.27
N GLN A 166 8.26 -2.93 12.30
CA GLN A 166 9.09 -2.50 13.41
C GLN A 166 8.38 -2.57 14.77
N PRO A 167 7.14 -2.12 14.95
CA PRO A 167 6.43 -2.27 16.22
C PRO A 167 6.22 -3.72 16.67
N LEU A 168 6.17 -4.66 15.72
CA LEU A 168 5.96 -6.08 16.00
C LEU A 168 7.26 -6.86 16.24
N HIS A 169 8.43 -6.20 16.31
CA HIS A 169 9.74 -6.82 16.41
C HIS A 169 9.87 -7.90 17.52
N SER A 170 9.18 -7.74 18.63
CA SER A 170 9.22 -8.69 19.75
C SER A 170 8.36 -9.94 19.54
N MET A 171 7.37 -9.88 18.64
CA MET A 171 6.43 -10.98 18.36
C MET A 171 6.79 -11.75 17.10
N MET A 172 7.56 -11.16 16.21
CA MET A 172 7.92 -11.76 14.91
C MET A 172 9.02 -12.81 15.06
N TYR A 173 8.94 -13.84 14.21
CA TYR A 173 10.06 -14.71 13.95
C TYR A 173 11.04 -14.07 12.97
N THR A 174 10.54 -13.72 11.80
CA THR A 174 11.28 -13.07 10.72
C THR A 174 10.35 -12.16 9.93
N GLY A 175 10.91 -11.11 9.37
CA GLY A 175 10.28 -10.30 8.35
C GLY A 175 11.16 -10.26 7.12
N TYR A 176 10.57 -10.14 5.95
CA TYR A 176 11.26 -9.97 4.70
C TYR A 176 10.85 -8.62 4.08
N ILE A 177 11.81 -7.82 3.72
CA ILE A 177 11.59 -6.54 3.04
C ILE A 177 12.40 -6.56 1.76
N VAL A 178 11.73 -6.70 0.63
CA VAL A 178 12.29 -6.76 -0.72
C VAL A 178 13.29 -7.92 -0.88
N GLU A 179 14.54 -7.77 -0.51
CA GLU A 179 15.57 -8.82 -0.63
C GLU A 179 16.25 -9.14 0.71
N GLN A 180 15.85 -8.45 1.78
CA GLN A 180 16.50 -8.57 3.08
C GLN A 180 15.62 -9.31 4.09
N ASN A 181 16.15 -10.40 4.66
CA ASN A 181 15.57 -11.01 5.83
C ASN A 181 15.97 -10.23 7.08
N LEU A 182 15.01 -9.95 7.94
CA LEU A 182 15.15 -9.29 9.22
C LEU A 182 14.49 -10.17 10.28
N TYR A 183 15.01 -10.19 11.48
CA TYR A 183 14.56 -11.12 12.51
C TYR A 183 14.02 -10.40 13.73
N GLY A 184 13.05 -11.00 14.39
CA GLY A 184 12.52 -10.54 15.65
C GLY A 184 13.52 -10.73 16.80
N ASP A 185 13.25 -10.10 17.94
CA ASP A 185 14.19 -10.00 19.08
C ASP A 185 14.71 -11.34 19.60
N ALA A 186 13.86 -12.38 19.58
CA ALA A 186 14.23 -13.72 20.04
C ALA A 186 15.17 -14.47 19.08
N PHE A 187 15.33 -13.99 17.85
CA PHE A 187 15.97 -14.71 16.74
C PHE A 187 17.09 -13.93 16.07
N CYS A 188 17.26 -12.65 16.40
CA CYS A 188 18.32 -11.81 15.87
C CYS A 188 19.54 -11.72 16.83
N GLY A 189 20.68 -11.29 16.32
CA GLY A 189 21.90 -11.18 17.11
C GLY A 189 23.09 -10.63 16.33
N LYS A 190 24.33 -10.83 16.84
CA LYS A 190 25.55 -10.17 16.32
C LYS A 190 25.74 -10.22 14.79
N ASN A 191 25.30 -11.30 14.13
CA ASN A 191 25.46 -11.49 12.69
C ASN A 191 24.11 -11.66 11.98
N ILE A 192 23.00 -11.46 12.67
CA ILE A 192 21.66 -11.65 12.20
C ILE A 192 20.92 -10.32 12.40
N PRO A 193 20.49 -9.62 11.35
CA PRO A 193 19.91 -8.29 11.46
C PRO A 193 18.58 -8.32 12.21
N CYS A 194 18.47 -7.44 13.21
CA CYS A 194 17.24 -7.26 13.99
C CYS A 194 16.33 -6.24 13.31
N ILE A 195 15.05 -6.55 13.24
CA ILE A 195 14.06 -5.65 12.62
C ILE A 195 13.94 -4.31 13.37
N LYS A 196 14.08 -4.33 14.70
CA LYS A 196 14.05 -3.12 15.55
C LYS A 196 15.19 -2.15 15.31
N ASP A 197 16.36 -2.66 14.87
CA ASP A 197 17.59 -1.88 14.72
C ASP A 197 17.74 -1.29 13.30
N VAL A 198 16.82 -1.64 12.38
CA VAL A 198 16.86 -1.15 11.01
C VAL A 198 16.47 0.33 10.97
N SER A 199 17.37 1.17 10.45
CA SER A 199 17.11 2.59 10.32
C SER A 199 16.08 2.88 9.21
N LEU A 200 15.37 4.01 9.33
CA LEU A 200 14.46 4.48 8.26
C LEU A 200 15.21 4.69 6.93
N SER A 201 16.49 5.07 6.97
CA SER A 201 17.32 5.19 5.77
C SER A 201 17.54 3.83 5.10
N THR A 202 17.79 2.78 5.90
CA THR A 202 17.94 1.42 5.38
C THR A 202 16.63 0.89 4.80
N ILE A 203 15.50 1.12 5.47
CA ILE A 203 14.17 0.77 4.96
C ILE A 203 13.92 1.46 3.63
N ASN A 204 14.20 2.75 3.53
CA ASN A 204 14.07 3.51 2.29
C ASN A 204 14.93 2.91 1.16
N GLN A 205 16.19 2.56 1.44
CA GLN A 205 17.08 1.91 0.46
C GLN A 205 16.51 0.57 0.00
N LEU A 206 16.06 -0.29 0.91
CA LEU A 206 15.46 -1.59 0.58
C LEU A 206 14.21 -1.43 -0.27
N CYS A 207 13.28 -0.56 0.13
CA CYS A 207 12.03 -0.34 -0.60
C CYS A 207 12.25 0.25 -2.00
N ASN A 208 13.31 1.05 -2.20
CA ASN A 208 13.68 1.62 -3.50
C ASN A 208 14.58 0.69 -4.35
N ALA A 209 15.06 -0.42 -3.80
CA ALA A 209 15.84 -1.41 -4.54
C ALA A 209 14.97 -2.34 -5.40
N CYS A 210 13.63 -2.32 -5.20
CA CYS A 210 12.72 -3.11 -6.03
C CYS A 210 12.71 -2.58 -7.47
N THR A 211 13.16 -3.41 -8.39
CA THR A 211 13.13 -3.17 -9.84
C THR A 211 12.27 -4.22 -10.54
N GLU A 212 11.83 -3.95 -11.77
CA GLU A 212 11.05 -4.89 -12.56
C GLU A 212 11.77 -6.24 -12.82
N ASP A 213 13.09 -6.22 -12.74
CA ASP A 213 13.93 -7.41 -12.94
C ASP A 213 14.13 -8.24 -11.65
N ASN A 214 13.79 -7.70 -10.50
CA ASN A 214 13.93 -8.38 -9.22
C ASN A 214 12.71 -9.27 -8.93
N SER A 215 12.94 -10.57 -8.95
CA SER A 215 11.96 -11.54 -8.46
C SER A 215 11.85 -11.41 -6.94
N GLY A 216 10.70 -10.97 -6.43
CA GLY A 216 10.42 -11.02 -5.00
C GLY A 216 10.28 -9.68 -4.28
N CYS A 217 9.88 -8.62 -4.96
CA CYS A 217 9.48 -7.37 -4.32
C CYS A 217 8.22 -7.58 -3.46
N ALA A 218 8.40 -8.17 -2.31
CA ALA A 218 7.36 -8.40 -1.33
C ALA A 218 7.82 -7.96 0.05
N LEU A 219 6.85 -7.69 0.92
CA LEU A 219 7.06 -7.65 2.35
C LEU A 219 6.36 -8.88 2.94
N VAL A 220 7.07 -9.63 3.78
CA VAL A 220 6.55 -10.85 4.43
C VAL A 220 6.68 -10.71 5.93
N LEU A 221 5.60 -11.00 6.64
CA LEU A 221 5.51 -11.01 8.10
C LEU A 221 5.22 -12.44 8.57
#